data_947e6942ab9d0c717b393ecdfcaf6657
#
_entry.id   947e6942ab9d0c717b393ecdfcaf6657
#
_cell.length_a   1.000
_cell.length_b   1.000
_cell.length_c   1.000
_cell.angle_alpha   90.00
_cell.angle_beta   90.00
_cell.angle_gamma   90.00
#
_symmetry.space_group_name_H-M   'P 1'
#
loop_
_entity.id
_entity.type
_entity.pdbx_description
1 polymer ?
#
loop_
_entity_poly.entity_id
_entity_poly.type
_entity_poly.pdbx_seq_one_letter_code
_entity_poly.pdbx_strand_id
1 'polypeptide(L)'
;MISSKQILIVDDSKDLTHVIADFLSMYGYQVHTALNGYDALQCMDSQPIQIVVSDIHMPRMDGFTLMGEIKARYPKVPIVLITGFSVGEAQKMAFERGANAFVAKPFKLKELKNVIESVSQEAKTTAPRR
;
A
#
# COMPACT_ATOMS: atom_id res chain seq x y z
N MET A 1 0.24 21.48 -14.26
CA MET A 1 -0.75 20.85 -13.52
C MET A 1 -0.34 19.48 -13.03
N ILE A 2 -0.57 19.27 -11.84
CA ILE A 2 -0.13 18.03 -11.22
C ILE A 2 -1.30 17.10 -11.07
N SER A 3 -1.18 15.91 -11.62
CA SER A 3 -2.21 14.92 -11.41
C SER A 3 -2.01 14.27 -10.05
N SER A 4 -3.10 14.01 -9.38
CA SER A 4 -3.08 13.39 -8.08
C SER A 4 -2.68 11.93 -8.21
N LYS A 5 -1.77 11.50 -7.34
CA LYS A 5 -1.47 10.08 -7.23
C LYS A 5 -2.65 9.36 -6.63
N GLN A 6 -2.97 8.22 -7.18
CA GLN A 6 -4.07 7.38 -6.72
C GLN A 6 -3.51 6.31 -5.79
N ILE A 7 -3.95 6.35 -4.54
CA ILE A 7 -3.46 5.42 -3.52
C ILE A 7 -4.60 4.56 -3.01
N LEU A 8 -4.34 3.27 -2.82
CA LEU A 8 -5.30 2.37 -2.17
C LEU A 8 -4.76 1.96 -0.81
N ILE A 9 -5.55 2.21 0.23
CA ILE A 9 -5.22 1.82 1.60
C ILE A 9 -6.11 0.65 1.97
N VAL A 10 -5.50 -0.47 2.38
CA VAL A 10 -6.23 -1.69 2.73
C VAL A 10 -5.92 -2.05 4.17
N ASP A 11 -6.95 -2.04 5.02
CA ASP A 11 -6.83 -2.38 6.43
C ASP A 11 -8.23 -2.66 6.94
N ASP A 12 -8.39 -3.67 7.79
CA ASP A 12 -9.72 -4.00 8.27
C ASP A 12 -10.23 -3.04 9.33
N SER A 13 -9.40 -2.09 9.76
CA SER A 13 -9.84 -1.04 10.68
C SER A 13 -10.36 0.15 9.88
N LYS A 14 -11.66 0.35 9.93
CA LYS A 14 -12.28 1.46 9.23
C LYS A 14 -11.76 2.79 9.75
N ASP A 15 -11.57 2.89 11.07
CA ASP A 15 -11.07 4.13 11.67
C ASP A 15 -9.67 4.46 11.16
N LEU A 16 -8.80 3.47 11.11
CA LEU A 16 -7.44 3.70 10.66
C LEU A 16 -7.39 4.09 9.19
N THR A 17 -8.17 3.41 8.35
CA THR A 17 -8.19 3.77 6.93
C THR A 17 -8.66 5.20 6.73
N HIS A 18 -9.65 5.63 7.52
CA HIS A 18 -10.16 7.01 7.43
C HIS A 18 -9.10 8.02 7.84
N VAL A 19 -8.39 7.75 8.94
CA VAL A 19 -7.35 8.66 9.41
C VAL A 19 -6.25 8.79 8.38
N ILE A 20 -5.81 7.67 7.83
CA ILE A 20 -4.76 7.69 6.81
C ILE A 20 -5.23 8.43 5.56
N ALA A 21 -6.45 8.15 5.13
CA ALA A 21 -6.99 8.79 3.92
C ALA A 21 -7.09 10.30 4.08
N ASP A 22 -7.60 10.75 5.22
CA ASP A 22 -7.72 12.18 5.47
C ASP A 22 -6.37 12.85 5.46
N PHE A 23 -5.40 12.23 6.12
CA PHE A 23 -4.05 12.80 6.20
C PHE A 23 -3.42 12.91 4.82
N LEU A 24 -3.46 11.83 4.05
CA LEU A 24 -2.81 11.84 2.73
C LEU A 24 -3.52 12.77 1.76
N SER A 25 -4.84 12.89 1.89
CA SER A 25 -5.59 13.80 1.04
C SER A 25 -5.13 15.24 1.18
N MET A 26 -4.64 15.60 2.36
CA MET A 26 -4.14 16.95 2.60
C MET A 26 -2.92 17.25 1.75
N TYR A 27 -2.23 16.23 1.27
CA TYR A 27 -1.04 16.42 0.46
C TYR A 27 -1.31 16.19 -1.03
N GLY A 28 -2.59 16.16 -1.41
CA GLY A 28 -2.96 16.09 -2.81
C GLY A 28 -3.14 14.70 -3.37
N TYR A 29 -3.02 13.67 -2.53
CA TYR A 29 -3.29 12.30 -2.99
C TYR A 29 -4.77 12.05 -3.09
N GLN A 30 -5.15 11.24 -4.06
CA GLN A 30 -6.51 10.76 -4.16
C GLN A 30 -6.52 9.36 -3.54
N VAL A 31 -7.20 9.21 -2.41
CA VAL A 31 -7.09 8.00 -1.61
C VAL A 31 -8.38 7.19 -1.68
N HIS A 32 -8.21 5.91 -1.98
CA HIS A 32 -9.29 4.93 -1.94
C HIS A 32 -9.02 3.99 -0.78
N THR A 33 -10.06 3.45 -0.17
CA THR A 33 -9.90 2.56 0.97
C THR A 33 -10.64 1.25 0.72
N ALA A 34 -10.11 0.17 1.28
CA ALA A 34 -10.77 -1.13 1.25
C ALA A 34 -10.54 -1.78 2.61
N LEU A 35 -11.53 -2.52 3.07
CA LEU A 35 -11.45 -3.14 4.39
C LEU A 35 -11.07 -4.61 4.35
N ASN A 36 -10.87 -5.14 3.16
CA ASN A 36 -10.42 -6.52 2.97
C ASN A 36 -9.82 -6.67 1.58
N GLY A 37 -9.18 -7.82 1.34
CA GLY A 37 -8.49 -8.05 0.08
C GLY A 37 -9.40 -8.13 -1.13
N TYR A 38 -10.59 -8.66 -0.95
CA TYR A 38 -11.53 -8.77 -2.08
C TYR A 38 -11.99 -7.42 -2.56
N ASP A 39 -12.33 -6.54 -1.63
CA ASP A 39 -12.71 -5.17 -1.98
C ASP A 39 -11.54 -4.42 -2.57
N ALA A 40 -10.32 -4.71 -2.08
CA ALA A 40 -9.12 -4.09 -2.64
C ALA A 40 -8.95 -4.45 -4.10
N LEU A 41 -9.10 -5.73 -4.45
CA LEU A 41 -8.97 -6.16 -5.84
C LEU A 41 -10.04 -5.53 -6.71
N GLN A 42 -11.24 -5.42 -6.20
CA GLN A 42 -12.32 -4.76 -6.94
C GLN A 42 -11.98 -3.30 -7.22
N CYS A 43 -11.40 -2.63 -6.24
CA CYS A 43 -10.96 -1.25 -6.40
C CYS A 43 -9.86 -1.14 -7.44
N MET A 44 -8.91 -2.08 -7.41
CA MET A 44 -7.83 -2.10 -8.42
C MET A 44 -8.39 -2.22 -9.82
N ASP A 45 -9.43 -3.03 -9.97
CA ASP A 45 -10.03 -3.24 -11.30
C ASP A 45 -10.81 -2.03 -11.80
N SER A 46 -11.31 -1.20 -10.90
CA SER A 46 -12.18 -0.09 -11.28
C SER A 46 -11.53 1.28 -11.20
N GLN A 47 -10.40 1.42 -10.54
CA GLN A 47 -9.73 2.71 -10.36
C GLN A 47 -8.27 2.59 -10.78
N PRO A 48 -7.67 3.68 -11.28
CA PRO A 48 -6.27 3.65 -11.73
C PRO A 48 -5.31 3.78 -10.55
N ILE A 49 -5.27 2.79 -9.70
CA ILE A 49 -4.44 2.80 -8.50
C ILE A 49 -2.96 2.75 -8.88
N GLN A 50 -2.17 3.61 -8.29
CA GLN A 50 -0.76 3.72 -8.59
C GLN A 50 0.14 3.20 -7.48
N ILE A 51 -0.40 3.05 -6.27
CA ILE A 51 0.36 2.50 -5.15
C ILE A 51 -0.62 1.88 -4.16
N VAL A 52 -0.23 0.76 -3.55
CA VAL A 52 -1.07 0.06 -2.58
C VAL A 52 -0.36 0.00 -1.25
N VAL A 53 -1.08 0.33 -0.18
CA VAL A 53 -0.61 0.18 1.20
C VAL A 53 -1.56 -0.79 1.89
N SER A 54 -1.06 -1.93 2.34
CA SER A 54 -1.92 -2.97 2.89
C SER A 54 -1.39 -3.51 4.20
N ASP A 55 -2.31 -3.67 5.16
CA ASP A 55 -2.03 -4.42 6.36
C ASP A 55 -1.80 -5.89 5.97
N ILE A 56 -0.96 -6.58 6.71
CA ILE A 56 -0.73 -8.00 6.48
C ILE A 56 -1.83 -8.83 7.11
N HIS A 57 -2.22 -8.50 8.32
CA HIS A 57 -3.17 -9.31 9.08
C HIS A 57 -4.59 -8.82 8.92
N MET A 58 -5.31 -9.48 8.03
CA MET A 58 -6.71 -9.17 7.75
C MET A 58 -7.49 -10.48 7.65
N PRO A 59 -8.78 -10.44 7.97
CA PRO A 59 -9.59 -11.65 7.82
C PRO A 59 -9.79 -12.01 6.35
N ARG A 60 -9.94 -13.27 6.08
CA ARG A 60 -10.27 -13.86 4.78
C ARG A 60 -9.14 -13.85 3.77
N MET A 61 -8.45 -12.75 3.59
CA MET A 61 -7.32 -12.67 2.68
C MET A 61 -6.26 -11.80 3.33
N ASP A 62 -5.11 -12.37 3.70
CA ASP A 62 -4.06 -11.59 4.33
C ASP A 62 -3.31 -10.75 3.29
N GLY A 63 -2.45 -9.86 3.79
CA GLY A 63 -1.74 -8.93 2.92
C GLY A 63 -0.77 -9.60 1.98
N PHE A 64 -0.18 -10.71 2.37
CA PHE A 64 0.73 -11.42 1.47
C PHE A 64 -0.02 -12.01 0.29
N THR A 65 -1.19 -12.60 0.56
CA THR A 65 -2.02 -13.17 -0.50
C THR A 65 -2.51 -12.07 -1.43
N LEU A 66 -2.96 -10.96 -0.85
CA LEU A 66 -3.41 -9.83 -1.66
C LEU A 66 -2.29 -9.31 -2.54
N MET A 67 -1.09 -9.17 -1.99
CA MET A 67 0.05 -8.69 -2.75
C MET A 67 0.35 -9.60 -3.94
N GLY A 68 0.25 -10.93 -3.72
CA GLY A 68 0.47 -11.88 -4.80
C GLY A 68 -0.54 -11.69 -5.93
N GLU A 69 -1.80 -11.47 -5.58
CA GLU A 69 -2.84 -11.23 -6.57
C GLU A 69 -2.60 -9.94 -7.33
N ILE A 70 -2.22 -8.89 -6.61
CA ILE A 70 -1.97 -7.61 -7.25
C ILE A 70 -0.77 -7.69 -8.20
N LYS A 71 0.28 -8.35 -7.76
CA LYS A 71 1.47 -8.46 -8.61
C LYS A 71 1.20 -9.27 -9.87
N ALA A 72 0.33 -10.25 -9.77
CA ALA A 72 -0.03 -11.05 -10.94
C ALA A 72 -0.81 -10.24 -11.97
N ARG A 73 -1.65 -9.32 -11.52
CA ARG A 73 -2.51 -8.53 -12.41
C ARG A 73 -1.94 -7.17 -12.74
N TYR A 74 -1.22 -6.57 -11.80
CA TYR A 74 -0.71 -5.20 -11.94
C TYR A 74 0.74 -5.17 -11.50
N PRO A 75 1.65 -5.81 -12.26
CA PRO A 75 3.02 -6.02 -11.80
C PRO A 75 3.82 -4.74 -11.58
N LYS A 76 3.38 -3.63 -12.12
CA LYS A 76 4.12 -2.38 -11.97
C LYS A 76 3.69 -1.54 -10.78
N VAL A 77 2.61 -1.93 -10.11
CA VAL A 77 2.12 -1.17 -8.97
C VAL A 77 2.93 -1.50 -7.73
N PRO A 78 3.59 -0.51 -7.13
CA PRO A 78 4.36 -0.78 -5.91
C PRO A 78 3.44 -1.01 -4.71
N ILE A 79 3.93 -1.83 -3.79
CA ILE A 79 3.16 -2.26 -2.64
C ILE A 79 3.94 -2.03 -1.36
N VAL A 80 3.31 -1.36 -0.40
CA VAL A 80 3.84 -1.14 0.94
C VAL A 80 3.03 -2.01 1.90
N LEU A 81 3.70 -2.84 2.68
CA LEU A 81 3.02 -3.69 3.66
C LEU A 81 3.18 -3.13 5.06
N ILE A 82 2.17 -3.28 5.88
CA ILE A 82 2.13 -2.79 7.25
C ILE A 82 1.84 -3.95 8.19
N THR A 83 2.52 -4.01 9.31
CA THR A 83 2.21 -5.01 10.33
C THR A 83 2.53 -4.52 11.74
N GLY A 84 1.78 -5.03 12.72
CA GLY A 84 2.07 -4.79 14.13
C GLY A 84 2.69 -5.99 14.83
N PHE A 85 2.99 -7.05 14.08
CA PHE A 85 3.51 -8.27 14.67
C PHE A 85 4.93 -8.52 14.25
N SER A 86 5.60 -9.47 14.92
CA SER A 86 6.92 -10.00 14.58
C SER A 86 7.65 -9.27 13.47
N VAL A 87 8.05 -8.05 13.74
CA VAL A 87 8.54 -7.16 12.71
C VAL A 87 9.67 -7.78 11.90
N GLY A 88 10.63 -8.41 12.58
CA GLY A 88 11.79 -8.97 11.87
C GLY A 88 11.42 -10.02 10.84
N GLU A 89 10.60 -10.97 11.25
CA GLU A 89 10.21 -12.07 10.38
C GLU A 89 9.26 -11.62 9.28
N ALA A 90 8.29 -10.79 9.66
CA ALA A 90 7.32 -10.28 8.69
C ALA A 90 8.01 -9.40 7.66
N GLN A 91 8.98 -8.60 8.09
CA GLN A 91 9.71 -7.75 7.18
C GLN A 91 10.49 -8.58 6.16
N LYS A 92 11.15 -9.62 6.62
CA LYS A 92 11.90 -10.49 5.73
C LYS A 92 10.98 -11.13 4.70
N MET A 93 9.86 -11.68 5.15
CA MET A 93 8.89 -12.28 4.25
C MET A 93 8.34 -11.28 3.24
N ALA A 94 8.08 -10.06 3.71
CA ALA A 94 7.53 -9.03 2.84
C ALA A 94 8.45 -8.76 1.66
N PHE A 95 9.73 -8.57 1.94
CA PHE A 95 10.68 -8.26 0.88
C PHE A 95 10.96 -9.46 0.00
N GLU A 96 11.03 -10.65 0.58
CA GLU A 96 11.22 -11.88 -0.20
C GLU A 96 10.08 -12.11 -1.18
N ARG A 97 8.88 -11.67 -0.82
CA ARG A 97 7.71 -11.84 -1.67
C ARG A 97 7.45 -10.67 -2.59
N GLY A 98 8.32 -9.65 -2.53
CA GLY A 98 8.26 -8.57 -3.50
C GLY A 98 7.65 -7.27 -3.05
N ALA A 99 7.49 -7.06 -1.75
CA ALA A 99 7.03 -5.76 -1.26
C ALA A 99 8.08 -4.70 -1.54
N ASN A 100 7.63 -3.50 -1.85
CA ASN A 100 8.53 -2.40 -2.14
C ASN A 100 8.96 -1.69 -0.86
N ALA A 101 8.15 -1.78 0.19
CA ALA A 101 8.50 -1.21 1.48
C ALA A 101 7.67 -1.87 2.57
N PHE A 102 8.04 -1.59 3.81
CA PHE A 102 7.43 -2.22 4.96
C PHE A 102 7.38 -1.20 6.10
N VAL A 103 6.24 -1.08 6.75
CA VAL A 103 6.06 -0.15 7.86
C VAL A 103 5.52 -0.91 9.06
N ALA A 104 6.10 -0.68 10.23
CA ALA A 104 5.66 -1.36 11.46
C ALA A 104 4.69 -0.49 12.23
N LYS A 105 3.66 -1.09 12.78
CA LYS A 105 2.74 -0.41 13.69
C LYS A 105 3.34 -0.44 15.10
N PRO A 106 3.17 0.61 15.88
CA PRO A 106 2.53 1.87 15.52
C PRO A 106 3.47 2.75 14.70
N PHE A 107 2.90 3.50 13.78
CA PHE A 107 3.69 4.41 12.95
C PHE A 107 3.10 5.80 13.01
N LYS A 108 3.91 6.80 12.68
CA LYS A 108 3.42 8.15 12.53
C LYS A 108 2.92 8.33 11.10
N LEU A 109 1.86 9.10 10.94
CA LEU A 109 1.29 9.32 9.62
C LEU A 109 2.32 9.92 8.67
N LYS A 110 3.15 10.82 9.17
CA LYS A 110 4.19 11.42 8.36
C LYS A 110 5.21 10.38 7.90
N GLU A 111 5.51 9.42 8.75
CA GLU A 111 6.42 8.33 8.41
C GLU A 111 5.86 7.53 7.24
N LEU A 112 4.58 7.19 7.31
CA LEU A 112 3.94 6.46 6.23
C LEU A 112 3.94 7.27 4.94
N LYS A 113 3.65 8.57 5.04
CA LYS A 113 3.67 9.43 3.87
C LYS A 113 5.06 9.44 3.23
N ASN A 114 6.11 9.54 4.04
CA ASN A 114 7.46 9.55 3.52
C ASN A 114 7.81 8.25 2.81
N VAL A 115 7.38 7.12 3.35
CA VAL A 115 7.60 5.83 2.71
C VAL A 115 6.87 5.76 1.38
N ILE A 116 5.63 6.24 1.33
CA ILE A 116 4.85 6.25 0.10
C ILE A 116 5.56 7.09 -0.96
N GLU A 117 6.06 8.25 -0.58
CA GLU A 117 6.75 9.12 -1.52
C GLU A 117 8.04 8.49 -2.02
N SER A 118 8.77 7.84 -1.14
CA SER A 118 10.00 7.17 -1.49
C SER A 118 9.76 6.06 -2.51
N VAL A 119 8.74 5.25 -2.28
CA VAL A 119 8.40 4.15 -3.17
C VAL A 119 7.92 4.66 -4.52
N SER A 120 7.14 5.72 -4.52
CA SER A 120 6.70 6.36 -5.76
C SER A 120 7.87 6.86 -6.59
N GLN A 121 8.82 7.49 -5.94
CA GLN A 121 10.01 8.00 -6.60
C GLN A 121 10.84 6.89 -7.18
N GLU A 122 11.02 5.85 -6.42
CA GLU A 122 11.79 4.70 -6.86
C GLU A 122 11.20 4.05 -8.11
N ALA A 123 9.89 3.84 -8.09
CA ALA A 123 9.21 3.23 -9.22
C ALA A 123 9.39 4.07 -10.47
N LYS A 124 9.34 5.38 -10.30
CA LYS A 124 9.50 6.31 -11.39
C LYS A 124 10.93 6.34 -11.90
N THR A 125 11.87 6.29 -10.98
CA THR A 125 13.28 6.40 -11.32
C THR A 125 13.81 5.15 -12.00
N THR A 126 13.39 4.00 -11.51
CA THR A 126 13.92 2.76 -12.03
C THR A 126 13.45 2.43 -13.43
N ALA A 127 12.22 2.80 -13.75
CA ALA A 127 11.66 2.44 -15.05
C ALA A 127 12.54 2.88 -16.21
N PRO A 128 12.96 4.13 -16.29
CA PRO A 128 13.74 4.58 -17.44
C PRO A 128 15.21 4.23 -17.40
N ARG A 129 15.67 3.64 -16.35
CA ARG A 129 17.07 3.37 -16.22
C ARG A 129 17.58 2.22 -17.03
N ARG A 130 16.72 1.47 -17.54
CA ARG A 130 17.21 0.32 -18.28
C ARG A 130 17.45 0.59 -19.69
#